data_8f828f64b5792325c93f1c5047a382d3
#
_entry.id   8f828f64b5792325c93f1c5047a382d3
#
_cell.length_a   1.000
_cell.length_b   1.000
_cell.length_c   1.000
_cell.angle_alpha   90.00
_cell.angle_beta   90.00
_cell.angle_gamma   90.00
#
_symmetry.space_group_name_H-M   'P 1'
#
loop_
_entity.id
_entity.type
_entity.pdbx_description
1 polymer ?
#
loop_
_entity_poly.entity_id
_entity_poly.type
_entity_poly.pdbx_seq_one_letter_code
_entity_poly.pdbx_strand_id
1 'polypeptide(L)'
;IYGVVDGLFVSNLIGTSALSALNLVYPVIALVTAISTMLATGGSAAIMRKMGEGKPDEAKQDFTFLILVNVLTGLVMCGLGYLFMGKIFGSMSLSPEVSAYCWEYLSRYLLFTVPILLMNNFTLYMIAAGKASLSLLCSVAGGVTNIVLDYLFIAVFGMGLVGAAIATVCGECIGGFV
;
A
#
# COMPACT_ATOMS: atom_id res chain seq x y z
N ILE A 1 -10.86 -3.41 3.71
CA ILE A 1 -10.93 -4.33 4.86
C ILE A 1 -9.72 -4.11 5.75
N TYR A 2 -8.46 -4.08 5.26
CA TYR A 2 -7.24 -3.86 6.07
C TYR A 2 -7.38 -2.69 7.04
N GLY A 3 -7.61 -1.47 6.56
CA GLY A 3 -7.68 -0.28 7.40
C GLY A 3 -8.74 -0.32 8.52
N VAL A 4 -9.80 -1.13 8.37
CA VAL A 4 -10.79 -1.32 9.45
C VAL A 4 -10.25 -2.25 10.52
N VAL A 5 -9.58 -3.33 10.12
CA VAL A 5 -8.99 -4.31 11.04
C VAL A 5 -7.81 -3.69 11.76
N ASP A 6 -6.90 -3.03 11.05
CA ASP A 6 -5.78 -2.27 11.64
C ASP A 6 -6.31 -1.25 12.66
N GLY A 7 -7.36 -0.49 12.31
CA GLY A 7 -7.98 0.47 13.20
C GLY A 7 -8.54 -0.15 14.48
N LEU A 8 -9.14 -1.35 14.40
CA LEU A 8 -9.62 -2.09 15.55
C LEU A 8 -8.48 -2.56 16.45
N PHE A 9 -7.41 -3.14 15.89
CA PHE A 9 -6.24 -3.54 16.68
C PHE A 9 -5.55 -2.34 17.31
N VAL A 10 -5.31 -1.28 16.54
CA VAL A 10 -4.65 -0.06 17.02
C VAL A 10 -5.47 0.60 18.12
N SER A 11 -6.79 0.75 17.96
CA SER A 11 -7.63 1.41 18.96
C SER A 11 -7.72 0.65 20.27
N ASN A 12 -7.79 -0.69 20.21
CA ASN A 12 -7.99 -1.52 21.40
C ASN A 12 -6.68 -1.85 22.13
N LEU A 13 -5.56 -1.95 21.43
CA LEU A 13 -4.29 -2.42 22.00
C LEU A 13 -3.26 -1.32 22.21
N ILE A 14 -3.32 -0.22 21.44
CA ILE A 14 -2.35 0.88 21.54
C ILE A 14 -2.99 2.12 22.16
N GLY A 15 -4.19 2.49 21.71
CA GLY A 15 -4.96 3.59 22.28
C GLY A 15 -5.44 4.63 21.26
N THR A 16 -6.15 5.63 21.75
CA THR A 16 -6.81 6.65 20.91
C THR A 16 -5.84 7.59 20.22
N SER A 17 -4.68 7.88 20.82
CA SER A 17 -3.62 8.71 20.19
C SER A 17 -3.07 8.05 18.94
N ALA A 18 -2.85 6.74 18.97
CA ALA A 18 -2.38 5.97 17.81
C ALA A 18 -3.44 5.88 16.71
N LEU A 19 -4.72 5.70 17.08
CA LEU A 19 -5.82 5.74 16.12
C LEU A 19 -5.97 7.11 15.46
N SER A 20 -5.77 8.19 16.23
CA SER A 20 -5.76 9.56 15.68
C SER A 20 -4.63 9.76 14.69
N ALA A 21 -3.43 9.25 14.98
CA ALA A 21 -2.30 9.27 14.06
C ALA A 21 -2.59 8.50 12.76
N LEU A 22 -3.19 7.30 12.86
CA LEU A 22 -3.57 6.49 11.70
C LEU A 22 -4.54 7.26 10.79
N ASN A 23 -5.54 7.93 11.36
CA ASN A 23 -6.48 8.76 10.61
C ASN A 23 -5.80 9.97 9.93
N LEU A 24 -4.79 10.55 10.56
CA LEU A 24 -4.05 11.68 10.00
C LEU A 24 -3.12 11.29 8.84
N VAL A 25 -2.58 10.08 8.82
CA VAL A 25 -1.75 9.58 7.72
C VAL A 25 -2.58 9.00 6.58
N TYR A 26 -3.85 8.65 6.82
CA TYR A 26 -4.74 8.05 5.83
C TYR A 26 -4.86 8.82 4.51
N PRO A 27 -4.94 10.17 4.46
CA PRO A 27 -4.94 10.92 3.21
C PRO A 27 -3.71 10.67 2.33
N VAL A 28 -2.53 10.48 2.93
CA VAL A 28 -1.30 10.16 2.21
C VAL A 28 -1.38 8.75 1.63
N ILE A 29 -1.85 7.78 2.41
CA ILE A 29 -2.10 6.40 1.97
C ILE A 29 -3.09 6.40 0.80
N ALA A 30 -4.20 7.14 0.92
CA ALA A 30 -5.21 7.26 -0.11
C ALA A 30 -4.65 7.87 -1.41
N LEU A 31 -3.75 8.85 -1.31
CA LEU A 31 -3.08 9.44 -2.48
C LEU A 31 -2.18 8.41 -3.19
N VAL A 32 -1.38 7.65 -2.43
CA VAL A 32 -0.55 6.55 -2.96
C VAL A 32 -1.42 5.53 -3.69
N THR A 33 -2.50 5.09 -3.06
CA THR A 33 -3.43 4.12 -3.62
C THR A 33 -4.13 4.66 -4.87
N ALA A 34 -4.55 5.92 -4.88
CA ALA A 34 -5.19 6.55 -6.03
C ALA A 34 -4.25 6.60 -7.24
N ILE A 35 -3.00 7.02 -7.06
CA ILE A 35 -1.99 7.04 -8.13
C ILE A 35 -1.69 5.62 -8.62
N SER A 36 -1.55 4.66 -7.72
CA SER A 36 -1.37 3.25 -8.04
C SER A 36 -2.51 2.73 -8.91
N THR A 37 -3.75 2.96 -8.50
CA THR A 37 -4.95 2.52 -9.23
C THR A 37 -5.07 3.18 -10.60
N MET A 38 -4.71 4.45 -10.72
CA MET A 38 -4.70 5.17 -11.99
C MET A 38 -3.71 4.53 -12.98
N LEU A 39 -2.48 4.25 -12.54
CA LEU A 39 -1.46 3.59 -13.36
C LEU A 39 -1.87 2.16 -13.73
N ALA A 40 -2.42 1.41 -12.78
CA ALA A 40 -2.86 0.04 -13.00
C ALA A 40 -4.03 -0.04 -14.00
N THR A 41 -5.03 0.82 -13.85
CA THR A 41 -6.22 0.84 -14.72
C THR A 41 -5.85 1.29 -16.12
N GLY A 42 -5.11 2.40 -16.25
CA GLY A 42 -4.65 2.89 -17.56
C GLY A 42 -3.71 1.91 -18.25
N GLY A 43 -2.78 1.34 -17.50
CA GLY A 43 -1.83 0.35 -18.00
C GLY A 43 -2.49 -0.95 -18.45
N SER A 44 -3.39 -1.50 -17.65
CA SER A 44 -4.11 -2.72 -18.03
C SER A 44 -4.93 -2.54 -19.30
N ALA A 45 -5.61 -1.40 -19.45
CA ALA A 45 -6.37 -1.09 -20.65
C ALA A 45 -5.48 -1.01 -21.91
N ALA A 46 -4.30 -0.37 -21.81
CA ALA A 46 -3.35 -0.27 -22.93
C ALA A 46 -2.81 -1.65 -23.34
N ILE A 47 -2.41 -2.46 -22.36
CA ILE A 47 -1.88 -3.83 -22.61
C ILE A 47 -2.96 -4.70 -23.26
N MET A 48 -4.17 -4.72 -22.68
CA MET A 48 -5.26 -5.57 -23.18
C MET A 48 -5.72 -5.16 -24.57
N ARG A 49 -5.73 -3.87 -24.88
CA ARG A 49 -6.01 -3.38 -26.25
C ARG A 49 -5.03 -3.97 -27.25
N LYS A 50 -3.72 -3.89 -27.00
CA LYS A 50 -2.69 -4.43 -27.89
C LYS A 50 -2.78 -5.95 -28.01
N MET A 51 -3.10 -6.64 -26.93
CA MET A 51 -3.36 -8.08 -26.97
C MET A 51 -4.54 -8.40 -27.88
N GLY A 52 -5.64 -7.63 -27.80
CA GLY A 52 -6.81 -7.80 -28.65
C GLY A 52 -6.55 -7.46 -30.13
N GLU A 53 -5.62 -6.54 -30.41
CA GLU A 53 -5.17 -6.20 -31.78
C GLU A 53 -4.21 -7.25 -32.37
N GLY A 54 -3.88 -8.33 -31.65
CA GLY A 54 -2.94 -9.37 -32.11
C GLY A 54 -1.47 -8.96 -32.08
N LYS A 55 -1.11 -8.00 -31.21
CA LYS A 55 0.23 -7.45 -31.06
C LYS A 55 0.85 -7.82 -29.68
N PRO A 56 1.07 -9.11 -29.39
CA PRO A 56 1.52 -9.53 -28.05
C PRO A 56 2.91 -9.01 -27.69
N ASP A 57 3.80 -8.80 -28.65
CA ASP A 57 5.15 -8.32 -28.35
C ASP A 57 5.17 -6.83 -27.97
N GLU A 58 4.31 -6.02 -28.59
CA GLU A 58 4.11 -4.64 -28.15
C GLU A 58 3.47 -4.58 -26.77
N ALA A 59 2.53 -5.46 -26.46
CA ALA A 59 1.90 -5.56 -25.15
C ALA A 59 2.92 -5.91 -24.04
N LYS A 60 3.90 -6.80 -24.32
CA LYS A 60 4.99 -7.12 -23.40
C LYS A 60 5.92 -5.93 -23.16
N GLN A 61 6.21 -5.17 -24.21
CA GLN A 61 7.02 -3.94 -24.06
C GLN A 61 6.32 -2.91 -23.20
N ASP A 62 5.02 -2.69 -23.43
CA ASP A 62 4.23 -1.77 -22.60
C ASP A 62 4.16 -2.25 -21.15
N PHE A 63 4.01 -3.55 -20.92
CA PHE A 63 4.03 -4.11 -19.56
C PHE A 63 5.36 -3.80 -18.85
N THR A 64 6.49 -4.05 -19.52
CA THR A 64 7.82 -3.75 -18.95
C THR A 64 7.99 -2.26 -18.69
N PHE A 65 7.56 -1.41 -19.63
CA PHE A 65 7.60 0.04 -19.47
C PHE A 65 6.75 0.50 -18.27
N LEU A 66 5.56 -0.05 -18.11
CA LEU A 66 4.67 0.28 -16.98
C LEU A 66 5.25 -0.15 -15.63
N ILE A 67 5.97 -1.28 -15.57
CA ILE A 67 6.71 -1.66 -14.35
C ILE A 67 7.76 -0.59 -14.01
N LEU A 68 8.54 -0.12 -14.99
CA LEU A 68 9.53 0.93 -14.76
C LEU A 68 8.87 2.24 -14.31
N VAL A 69 7.75 2.63 -14.92
CA VAL A 69 6.97 3.81 -14.52
C VAL A 69 6.49 3.66 -13.09
N ASN A 70 5.98 2.49 -12.69
CA ASN A 70 5.54 2.24 -11.31
C ASN A 70 6.71 2.35 -10.31
N VAL A 71 7.87 1.78 -10.62
CA VAL A 71 9.06 1.89 -9.77
C VAL A 71 9.48 3.35 -9.61
N LEU A 72 9.58 4.10 -10.72
CA LEU A 72 9.92 5.52 -10.68
C LEU A 72 8.90 6.34 -9.89
N THR A 73 7.61 6.11 -10.11
CA THR A 73 6.54 6.79 -9.38
C THR A 73 6.63 6.49 -7.88
N GLY A 74 6.84 5.23 -7.50
CA GLY A 74 7.01 4.83 -6.11
C GLY A 74 8.21 5.49 -5.45
N LEU A 75 9.35 5.56 -6.14
CA LEU A 75 10.54 6.25 -5.64
C LEU A 75 10.32 7.76 -5.48
N VAL A 76 9.67 8.40 -6.45
CA VAL A 76 9.33 9.83 -6.38
C VAL A 76 8.36 10.09 -5.23
N MET A 77 7.33 9.27 -5.07
CA MET A 77 6.37 9.40 -3.96
C MET A 77 7.02 9.18 -2.60
N CYS A 78 7.90 8.18 -2.49
CA CYS A 78 8.70 7.96 -1.30
C CYS A 78 9.54 9.20 -0.96
N GLY A 79 10.31 9.71 -1.91
CA GLY A 79 11.15 10.90 -1.74
C GLY A 79 10.36 12.15 -1.36
N LEU A 80 9.28 12.45 -2.09
CA LEU A 80 8.40 13.57 -1.79
C LEU A 80 7.72 13.39 -0.42
N GLY A 81 7.26 12.18 -0.09
CA GLY A 81 6.68 11.87 1.21
C GLY A 81 7.63 12.22 2.35
N TYR A 82 8.87 11.76 2.29
CA TYR A 82 9.90 12.09 3.30
C TYR A 82 10.22 13.58 3.36
N LEU A 83 10.30 14.28 2.22
CA LEU A 83 10.58 15.71 2.17
C LEU A 83 9.45 16.57 2.78
N PHE A 84 8.20 16.17 2.53
CA PHE A 84 7.04 16.95 2.96
C PHE A 84 6.47 16.54 4.32
N MET A 85 6.72 15.30 4.77
CA MET A 85 6.20 14.76 6.03
C MET A 85 6.50 15.68 7.23
N GLY A 86 7.75 16.14 7.35
CA GLY A 86 8.14 17.06 8.42
C GLY A 86 7.43 18.40 8.38
N LYS A 87 7.19 18.96 7.18
CA LYS A 87 6.46 20.22 7.01
C LYS A 87 4.96 20.04 7.31
N ILE A 88 4.37 18.94 6.86
CA ILE A 88 2.95 18.65 7.08
C ILE A 88 2.68 18.50 8.57
N PHE A 89 3.39 17.63 9.26
CA PHE A 89 3.17 17.39 10.70
C PHE A 89 3.65 18.57 11.56
N GLY A 90 4.69 19.30 11.15
CA GLY A 90 5.15 20.50 11.86
C GLY A 90 4.20 21.70 11.74
N SER A 91 3.37 21.77 10.70
CA SER A 91 2.34 22.81 10.54
C SER A 91 1.05 22.51 11.31
N MET A 92 0.85 21.25 11.71
CA MET A 92 -0.30 20.81 12.48
C MET A 92 0.04 20.91 13.98
N SER A 93 -0.79 21.57 14.77
CA SER A 93 -0.63 21.65 16.24
C SER A 93 -0.96 20.30 16.90
N LEU A 94 -0.17 19.27 16.59
CA LEU A 94 -0.34 17.92 17.11
C LEU A 94 0.33 17.77 18.48
N SER A 95 -0.22 16.88 19.31
CA SER A 95 0.51 16.46 20.51
C SER A 95 1.81 15.74 20.11
N PRO A 96 2.88 15.83 20.93
CA PRO A 96 4.14 15.14 20.63
C PRO A 96 3.98 13.66 20.40
N GLU A 97 3.08 13.01 21.13
CA GLU A 97 2.77 11.58 21.01
C GLU A 97 2.14 11.24 19.66
N VAL A 98 1.12 11.98 19.23
CA VAL A 98 0.45 11.76 17.94
C VAL A 98 1.43 12.03 16.79
N SER A 99 2.24 13.07 16.89
CA SER A 99 3.28 13.36 15.89
C SER A 99 4.29 12.22 15.77
N ALA A 100 4.74 11.65 16.89
CA ALA A 100 5.66 10.50 16.89
C ALA A 100 5.02 9.29 16.19
N TYR A 101 3.78 8.96 16.49
CA TYR A 101 3.05 7.87 15.84
C TYR A 101 2.86 8.09 14.33
N CYS A 102 2.56 9.32 13.90
CA CYS A 102 2.49 9.65 12.47
C CYS A 102 3.82 9.39 11.77
N TRP A 103 4.94 9.80 12.39
CA TRP A 103 6.27 9.56 11.87
C TRP A 103 6.60 8.07 11.78
N GLU A 104 6.33 7.32 12.83
CA GLU A 104 6.59 5.89 12.88
C GLU A 104 5.85 5.13 11.79
N TYR A 105 4.55 5.36 11.65
CA TYR A 105 3.74 4.66 10.67
C TYR A 105 4.10 5.08 9.24
N LEU A 106 4.06 6.38 8.95
CA LEU A 106 4.21 6.88 7.60
C LEU A 106 5.62 6.64 7.03
N SER A 107 6.66 6.74 7.86
CA SER A 107 8.03 6.46 7.41
C SER A 107 8.19 5.01 6.92
N ARG A 108 7.59 4.03 7.60
CA ARG A 108 7.61 2.61 7.18
C ARG A 108 6.77 2.40 5.94
N TYR A 109 5.57 2.95 5.90
CA TYR A 109 4.69 2.86 4.74
C TYR A 109 5.35 3.43 3.47
N LEU A 110 5.96 4.62 3.56
CA LEU A 110 6.64 5.27 2.44
C LEU A 110 7.84 4.48 1.92
N LEU A 111 8.58 3.81 2.78
CA LEU A 111 9.72 2.97 2.39
C LEU A 111 9.29 1.82 1.46
N PHE A 112 8.07 1.33 1.65
CA PHE A 112 7.52 0.21 0.88
C PHE A 112 6.56 0.66 -0.24
N THR A 113 6.53 1.95 -0.58
CA THR A 113 5.64 2.47 -1.63
C THR A 113 5.84 1.77 -2.96
N VAL A 114 7.10 1.47 -3.36
CA VAL A 114 7.38 0.77 -4.62
C VAL A 114 6.74 -0.63 -4.65
N PRO A 115 6.99 -1.54 -3.70
CA PRO A 115 6.28 -2.81 -3.63
C PRO A 115 4.76 -2.66 -3.63
N ILE A 116 4.21 -1.74 -2.85
CA ILE A 116 2.76 -1.49 -2.77
C ILE A 116 2.17 -1.14 -4.14
N LEU A 117 2.80 -0.21 -4.88
CA LEU A 117 2.37 0.14 -6.22
C LEU A 117 2.40 -1.07 -7.17
N LEU A 118 3.50 -1.83 -7.16
CA LEU A 118 3.64 -3.00 -8.02
C LEU A 118 2.57 -4.05 -7.72
N MET A 119 2.29 -4.31 -6.44
CA MET A 119 1.29 -5.28 -6.01
C MET A 119 -0.13 -4.93 -6.47
N ASN A 120 -0.54 -3.68 -6.26
CA ASN A 120 -1.83 -3.19 -6.74
C ASN A 120 -1.94 -3.32 -8.26
N ASN A 121 -0.86 -3.01 -8.99
CA ASN A 121 -0.84 -3.12 -10.44
C ASN A 121 -0.94 -4.58 -10.90
N PHE A 122 -0.18 -5.51 -10.32
CA PHE A 122 -0.25 -6.93 -10.67
C PHE A 122 -1.64 -7.51 -10.41
N THR A 123 -2.28 -7.15 -9.30
CA THR A 123 -3.65 -7.54 -8.98
C THR A 123 -4.63 -7.14 -10.09
N LEU A 124 -4.56 -5.89 -10.57
CA LEU A 124 -5.42 -5.40 -11.64
C LEU A 124 -5.05 -6.00 -13.01
N TYR A 125 -3.78 -6.23 -13.28
CA TYR A 125 -3.34 -6.91 -14.51
C TYR A 125 -3.81 -8.36 -14.57
N MET A 126 -3.82 -9.07 -13.44
CA MET A 126 -4.39 -10.43 -13.36
C MET A 126 -5.89 -10.42 -13.68
N ILE A 127 -6.64 -9.45 -13.14
CA ILE A 127 -8.08 -9.31 -13.44
C ILE A 127 -8.28 -9.04 -14.94
N ALA A 128 -7.53 -8.09 -15.50
CA ALA A 128 -7.60 -7.77 -16.92
C ALA A 128 -7.24 -8.96 -17.82
N ALA A 129 -6.29 -9.80 -17.41
CA ALA A 129 -5.90 -11.03 -18.10
C ALA A 129 -6.92 -12.20 -17.93
N GLY A 130 -8.08 -11.93 -17.33
CA GLY A 130 -9.13 -12.94 -17.13
C GLY A 130 -8.88 -13.91 -15.96
N LYS A 131 -7.86 -13.64 -15.13
CA LYS A 131 -7.50 -14.44 -13.94
C LYS A 131 -8.04 -13.84 -12.64
N ALA A 132 -9.29 -13.38 -12.64
CA ALA A 132 -9.90 -12.71 -11.50
C ALA A 132 -9.97 -13.60 -10.24
N SER A 133 -10.15 -14.91 -10.39
CA SER A 133 -10.15 -15.86 -9.28
C SER A 133 -8.78 -15.95 -8.60
N LEU A 134 -7.69 -15.89 -9.36
CA LEU A 134 -6.34 -15.86 -8.82
C LEU A 134 -6.09 -14.54 -8.07
N SER A 135 -6.45 -13.41 -8.67
CA SER A 135 -6.38 -12.09 -8.02
C SER A 135 -7.16 -12.05 -6.70
N LEU A 136 -8.36 -12.65 -6.66
CA LEU A 136 -9.14 -12.76 -5.44
C LEU A 136 -8.41 -13.61 -4.38
N LEU A 137 -7.86 -14.77 -4.77
CA LEU A 137 -7.10 -15.63 -3.86
C LEU A 137 -5.91 -14.89 -3.26
N CYS A 138 -5.13 -14.18 -4.08
CA CYS A 138 -4.01 -13.35 -3.64
C CYS A 138 -4.46 -12.26 -2.65
N SER A 139 -5.56 -11.57 -2.96
CA SER A 139 -6.11 -10.52 -2.09
C SER A 139 -6.59 -11.07 -0.75
N VAL A 140 -7.22 -12.24 -0.75
CA VAL A 140 -7.65 -12.92 0.50
C VAL A 140 -6.44 -13.40 1.29
N ALA A 141 -5.45 -14.01 0.65
CA ALA A 141 -4.21 -14.42 1.31
C ALA A 141 -3.49 -13.23 1.97
N GLY A 142 -3.37 -12.12 1.24
CA GLY A 142 -2.82 -10.87 1.78
C GLY A 142 -3.60 -10.35 3.00
N GLY A 143 -4.95 -10.37 2.92
CA GLY A 143 -5.81 -9.95 4.01
C GLY A 143 -5.69 -10.81 5.27
N VAL A 144 -5.67 -12.11 5.09
CA VAL A 144 -5.46 -13.05 6.21
C VAL A 144 -4.09 -12.85 6.83
N THR A 145 -3.06 -12.68 6.00
CA THR A 145 -1.69 -12.42 6.48
C THR A 145 -1.61 -11.13 7.28
N ASN A 146 -2.21 -10.05 6.79
CA ASN A 146 -2.26 -8.77 7.53
C ASN A 146 -2.89 -8.97 8.91
N ILE A 147 -4.08 -9.58 9.00
CA ILE A 147 -4.77 -9.83 10.27
C ILE A 147 -3.92 -10.66 11.25
N VAL A 148 -3.28 -11.73 10.75
CA VAL A 148 -2.42 -12.58 11.59
C VAL A 148 -1.19 -11.82 12.07
N LEU A 149 -0.56 -11.03 11.20
CA LEU A 149 0.62 -10.25 11.55
C LEU A 149 0.28 -9.06 12.46
N ASP A 150 -0.88 -8.42 12.31
CA ASP A 150 -1.35 -7.41 13.26
C ASP A 150 -1.46 -7.99 14.67
N TYR A 151 -2.10 -9.14 14.80
CA TYR A 151 -2.18 -9.82 16.08
C TYR A 151 -0.78 -10.14 16.65
N LEU A 152 0.10 -10.70 15.86
CA LEU A 152 1.45 -11.07 16.30
C LEU A 152 2.29 -9.83 16.65
N PHE A 153 2.33 -8.83 15.80
CA PHE A 153 3.22 -7.68 16.00
C PHE A 153 2.68 -6.70 17.04
N ILE A 154 1.37 -6.48 17.10
CA ILE A 154 0.79 -5.54 18.05
C ILE A 154 0.52 -6.23 19.39
N ALA A 155 -0.19 -7.38 19.40
CA ALA A 155 -0.63 -8.01 20.64
C ALA A 155 0.46 -8.87 21.31
N VAL A 156 1.23 -9.64 20.54
CA VAL A 156 2.22 -10.59 21.10
C VAL A 156 3.57 -9.91 21.27
N PHE A 157 4.09 -9.22 20.26
CA PHE A 157 5.42 -8.60 20.31
C PHE A 157 5.42 -7.17 20.86
N GLY A 158 4.25 -6.54 21.01
CA GLY A 158 4.13 -5.20 21.57
C GLY A 158 4.80 -4.11 20.72
N MET A 159 4.90 -4.32 19.39
CA MET A 159 5.57 -3.39 18.47
C MET A 159 4.78 -2.10 18.20
N GLY A 160 3.58 -1.97 18.78
CA GLY A 160 2.76 -0.78 18.61
C GLY A 160 2.42 -0.50 17.14
N LEU A 161 2.40 0.79 16.78
CA LEU A 161 1.99 1.24 15.44
C LEU A 161 3.00 0.84 14.34
N VAL A 162 4.26 0.63 14.69
CA VAL A 162 5.27 0.07 13.77
C VAL A 162 4.89 -1.33 13.34
N GLY A 163 4.37 -2.15 14.28
CA GLY A 163 3.87 -3.49 13.99
C GLY A 163 2.72 -3.47 12.99
N ALA A 164 1.75 -2.57 13.18
CA ALA A 164 0.64 -2.37 12.24
C ALA A 164 1.14 -2.00 10.82
N ALA A 165 2.09 -1.04 10.72
CA ALA A 165 2.65 -0.65 9.43
C ALA A 165 3.34 -1.81 8.70
N ILE A 166 4.12 -2.61 9.42
CA ILE A 166 4.81 -3.78 8.84
C ILE A 166 3.80 -4.86 8.44
N ALA A 167 2.79 -5.12 9.26
CA ALA A 167 1.74 -6.09 8.96
C ALA A 167 0.97 -5.73 7.69
N THR A 168 0.59 -4.45 7.53
CA THR A 168 -0.08 -3.93 6.34
C THR A 168 0.79 -4.13 5.10
N VAL A 169 2.05 -3.73 5.16
CA VAL A 169 3.00 -3.89 4.04
C VAL A 169 3.21 -5.36 3.68
N CYS A 170 3.40 -6.23 4.68
CA CYS A 170 3.57 -7.67 4.44
C CYS A 170 2.31 -8.29 3.82
N GLY A 171 1.12 -7.91 4.30
CA GLY A 171 -0.16 -8.36 3.74
C GLY A 171 -0.31 -7.95 2.27
N GLU A 172 -0.01 -6.71 1.95
CA GLU A 172 -0.02 -6.23 0.56
C GLU A 172 1.04 -6.95 -0.29
N CYS A 173 2.27 -7.13 0.19
CA CYS A 173 3.31 -7.83 -0.54
C CYS A 173 2.96 -9.31 -0.83
N ILE A 174 2.43 -10.05 0.12
CA ILE A 174 2.06 -11.46 -0.08
C ILE A 174 0.90 -11.56 -1.07
N GLY A 175 -0.08 -10.66 -1.01
CA GLY A 175 -1.18 -10.64 -1.98
C GLY A 175 -0.75 -10.53 -3.43
N GLY A 176 0.48 -10.16 -3.72
CA GLY A 176 0.99 -10.01 -5.07
C GLY A 176 2.09 -10.98 -5.48
N PHE A 177 2.66 -11.75 -4.55
CA PHE A 177 3.68 -12.76 -4.88
C PHE A 177 3.10 -14.16 -5.15
N VAL A 178 1.82 -14.39 -4.90
CA VAL A 178 1.11 -15.64 -5.17
C VAL A 178 0.46 -15.60 -6.55
#